data_ce675d4edb02b8621cbdab34fb9e9b82
#
_entry.id   ce675d4edb02b8621cbdab34fb9e9b82
#
_cell.length_a   1.000
_cell.length_b   1.000
_cell.length_c   1.000
_cell.angle_alpha   90.00
_cell.angle_beta   90.00
_cell.angle_gamma   90.00
#
_symmetry.space_group_name_H-M   'P 1'
#
loop_
_entity.id
_entity.type
_entity.pdbx_description
1 polymer ?
#
loop_
_entity_poly.entity_id
_entity_poly.type
_entity_poly.pdbx_seq_one_letter_code
_entity_poly.pdbx_strand_id
1 'polypeptide(L)'
;MAQTQMALDSLDFDATVALATKVAPHVDILEIGTPCIKHNGIELLKTLRAKFPNNKILVDLKTMDAGFYEAEPFYKAGADICTVLGTADIGTIKGVIDVANKYGKMAQVDLINVADKKARTLEVAKLGAHIIGVHTGLDQQAAGQTPFADLAMVTGLNTGAKVSVAGGVKAATVRQVVDAGADIVVAGAAIYGAADPAASAAEITGLARGSNASAGGMGKWLPWILIAGAVLLGLYLLKGGKSGDEAPVAEPAAVEQVAPAATEAAPAEAAPAEAAPAEAAPAATEAAPADAAPAEAAPAEAAPAATEAAPADAAK
;
A
#
# COMPACT_ATOMS: atom_id res chain seq x y z
N MET A 1 3.25 -6.36 17.72
CA MET A 1 2.50 -5.08 17.49
C MET A 1 2.47 -4.84 16.00
N ALA A 2 1.31 -4.47 15.46
CA ALA A 2 1.19 -4.18 14.04
C ALA A 2 1.94 -2.88 13.69
N GLN A 3 2.54 -2.84 12.48
CA GLN A 3 3.16 -1.65 11.92
C GLN A 3 2.11 -0.81 11.20
N THR A 4 2.29 0.51 11.18
CA THR A 4 1.42 1.42 10.45
C THR A 4 2.12 1.93 9.20
N GLN A 5 1.41 1.89 8.08
CA GLN A 5 1.87 2.34 6.77
C GLN A 5 0.97 3.47 6.27
N MET A 6 1.58 4.58 5.85
CA MET A 6 0.89 5.71 5.23
C MET A 6 1.02 5.64 3.72
N ALA A 7 -0.11 5.53 3.00
CA ALA A 7 -0.14 5.60 1.53
C ALA A 7 -0.19 7.05 1.05
N LEU A 8 0.85 7.46 0.30
CA LEU A 8 1.00 8.79 -0.29
C LEU A 8 0.57 8.72 -1.76
N ASP A 9 -0.64 9.19 -2.08
CA ASP A 9 -1.26 9.03 -3.39
C ASP A 9 -1.32 10.34 -4.22
N SER A 10 -0.76 11.44 -3.70
CA SER A 10 -0.73 12.71 -4.44
C SER A 10 0.14 12.61 -5.69
N LEU A 11 -0.30 13.23 -6.78
CA LEU A 11 0.52 13.38 -8.00
C LEU A 11 1.55 14.52 -7.87
N ASP A 12 1.30 15.48 -7.00
CA ASP A 12 2.20 16.60 -6.76
C ASP A 12 3.39 16.17 -5.89
N PHE A 13 4.60 16.42 -6.41
CA PHE A 13 5.85 16.04 -5.74
C PHE A 13 6.03 16.74 -4.39
N ASP A 14 5.89 18.07 -4.38
CA ASP A 14 6.14 18.88 -3.18
C ASP A 14 5.05 18.65 -2.12
N ALA A 15 3.80 18.50 -2.53
CA ALA A 15 2.71 18.14 -1.64
C ALA A 15 2.94 16.75 -1.00
N THR A 16 3.44 15.78 -1.77
CA THR A 16 3.80 14.45 -1.26
C THR A 16 4.90 14.54 -0.22
N VAL A 17 5.98 15.28 -0.50
CA VAL A 17 7.10 15.48 0.44
C VAL A 17 6.63 16.24 1.70
N ALA A 18 5.76 17.25 1.54
CA ALA A 18 5.20 18.00 2.67
C ALA A 18 4.31 17.12 3.56
N LEU A 19 3.45 16.29 2.97
CA LEU A 19 2.61 15.34 3.71
C LEU A 19 3.48 14.29 4.41
N ALA A 20 4.44 13.69 3.72
CA ALA A 20 5.38 12.74 4.31
C ALA A 20 6.11 13.35 5.52
N THR A 21 6.50 14.63 5.45
CA THR A 21 7.18 15.34 6.55
C THR A 21 6.31 15.42 7.81
N LYS A 22 4.99 15.61 7.63
CA LYS A 22 4.05 15.69 8.75
C LYS A 22 3.82 14.33 9.41
N VAL A 23 3.75 13.25 8.60
CA VAL A 23 3.30 11.93 9.07
C VAL A 23 4.44 10.98 9.44
N ALA A 24 5.65 11.17 8.87
CA ALA A 24 6.79 10.27 9.09
C ALA A 24 7.13 10.01 10.58
N PRO A 25 7.04 11.00 11.51
CA PRO A 25 7.29 10.74 12.92
C PRO A 25 6.28 9.79 13.59
N HIS A 26 5.14 9.56 12.95
CA HIS A 26 4.03 8.82 13.53
C HIS A 26 3.79 7.45 12.92
N VAL A 27 4.43 7.13 11.78
CA VAL A 27 4.23 5.85 11.07
C VAL A 27 5.54 5.09 10.88
N ASP A 28 5.44 3.78 10.70
CA ASP A 28 6.62 2.91 10.49
C ASP A 28 7.06 2.89 9.02
N ILE A 29 6.11 2.97 8.11
CA ILE A 29 6.31 2.81 6.67
C ILE A 29 5.68 3.98 5.93
N LEU A 30 6.45 4.62 5.05
CA LEU A 30 5.95 5.56 4.05
C LEU A 30 5.81 4.82 2.73
N GLU A 31 4.62 4.80 2.16
CA GLU A 31 4.37 4.19 0.86
C GLU A 31 4.25 5.28 -0.20
N ILE A 32 5.03 5.16 -1.26
CA ILE A 32 4.83 5.92 -2.49
C ILE A 32 3.78 5.17 -3.30
N GLY A 33 2.54 5.65 -3.27
CA GLY A 33 1.40 5.00 -3.93
C GLY A 33 1.57 4.90 -5.45
N THR A 34 0.87 3.95 -6.07
CA THR A 34 1.02 3.66 -7.50
C THR A 34 0.84 4.90 -8.41
N PRO A 35 -0.19 5.75 -8.22
CA PRO A 35 -0.31 6.97 -9.04
C PRO A 35 0.87 7.91 -8.82
N CYS A 36 1.30 8.03 -7.57
CA CYS A 36 2.38 8.92 -7.16
C CYS A 36 3.73 8.51 -7.79
N ILE A 37 4.10 7.21 -7.72
CA ILE A 37 5.37 6.75 -8.30
C ILE A 37 5.36 6.79 -9.83
N LYS A 38 4.21 6.49 -10.46
CA LYS A 38 4.07 6.58 -11.92
C LYS A 38 4.22 8.01 -12.45
N HIS A 39 3.80 9.00 -11.66
CA HIS A 39 3.92 10.41 -12.04
C HIS A 39 5.32 10.98 -11.76
N ASN A 40 5.87 10.68 -10.58
CA ASN A 40 7.08 11.35 -10.06
C ASN A 40 8.37 10.55 -10.24
N GLY A 41 8.27 9.26 -10.54
CA GLY A 41 9.42 8.40 -10.79
C GLY A 41 10.35 8.24 -9.58
N ILE A 42 11.55 7.73 -9.86
CA ILE A 42 12.54 7.33 -8.86
C ILE A 42 13.11 8.50 -8.03
N GLU A 43 13.03 9.73 -8.57
CA GLU A 43 13.56 10.92 -7.87
C GLU A 43 12.78 11.23 -6.60
N LEU A 44 11.46 10.97 -6.58
CA LEU A 44 10.68 11.08 -5.35
C LEU A 44 11.16 10.11 -4.28
N LEU A 45 11.42 8.84 -4.66
CA LEU A 45 11.98 7.85 -3.75
C LEU A 45 13.31 8.31 -3.14
N LYS A 46 14.25 8.79 -3.97
CA LYS A 46 15.54 9.30 -3.51
C LYS A 46 15.38 10.45 -2.52
N THR A 47 14.45 11.37 -2.82
CA THR A 47 14.14 12.52 -1.97
C THR A 47 13.58 12.08 -0.62
N LEU A 48 12.59 11.17 -0.62
CA LEU A 48 12.00 10.66 0.62
C LEU A 48 13.03 9.85 1.42
N ARG A 49 13.86 9.03 0.78
CA ARG A 49 14.92 8.28 1.46
C ARG A 49 15.93 9.19 2.15
N ALA A 50 16.34 10.27 1.47
CA ALA A 50 17.27 11.24 2.06
C ALA A 50 16.66 11.97 3.28
N LYS A 51 15.37 12.30 3.22
CA LYS A 51 14.66 13.00 4.31
C LYS A 51 14.28 12.09 5.47
N PHE A 52 13.95 10.83 5.22
CA PHE A 52 13.40 9.89 6.20
C PHE A 52 14.23 8.60 6.27
N PRO A 53 15.50 8.68 6.73
CA PRO A 53 16.42 7.53 6.73
C PRO A 53 15.97 6.40 7.65
N ASN A 54 15.17 6.71 8.68
CA ASN A 54 14.73 5.75 9.70
C ASN A 54 13.38 5.08 9.38
N ASN A 55 12.56 5.68 8.52
CA ASN A 55 11.31 5.05 8.08
C ASN A 55 11.61 4.00 7.01
N LYS A 56 10.84 2.91 6.98
CA LYS A 56 10.79 2.07 5.79
C LYS A 56 10.08 2.81 4.67
N ILE A 57 10.56 2.64 3.44
CA ILE A 57 9.89 3.16 2.26
C ILE A 57 9.43 1.99 1.40
N LEU A 58 8.12 1.92 1.19
CA LEU A 58 7.50 1.01 0.22
C LEU A 58 7.25 1.78 -1.07
N VAL A 59 7.57 1.16 -2.20
CA VAL A 59 7.23 1.67 -3.53
C VAL A 59 6.18 0.75 -4.16
N ASP A 60 4.98 1.29 -4.36
CA ASP A 60 3.84 0.53 -4.88
C ASP A 60 3.88 0.46 -6.41
N LEU A 61 4.84 -0.33 -6.93
CA LEU A 61 5.08 -0.50 -8.37
C LEU A 61 3.93 -1.21 -9.06
N LYS A 62 3.26 -2.13 -8.35
CA LYS A 62 2.28 -3.05 -8.95
C LYS A 62 2.85 -3.71 -10.22
N THR A 63 4.09 -4.18 -10.10
CA THR A 63 4.81 -4.87 -11.19
C THR A 63 3.96 -6.01 -11.74
N MET A 64 3.79 -6.07 -13.06
CA MET A 64 3.01 -7.09 -13.75
C MET A 64 3.86 -7.97 -14.65
N ASP A 65 5.04 -7.52 -15.05
CA ASP A 65 6.00 -8.21 -15.91
C ASP A 65 7.43 -7.83 -15.55
N ALA A 66 8.43 -8.58 -16.04
CA ALA A 66 9.86 -8.29 -15.89
C ALA A 66 10.31 -7.99 -14.44
N GLY A 67 9.81 -8.73 -13.45
CA GLY A 67 9.86 -8.41 -12.02
C GLY A 67 11.23 -8.01 -11.47
N PHE A 68 12.30 -8.74 -11.83
CA PHE A 68 13.65 -8.40 -11.40
C PHE A 68 14.10 -7.05 -12.01
N TYR A 69 13.87 -6.88 -13.30
CA TYR A 69 14.32 -5.70 -14.05
C TYR A 69 13.62 -4.42 -13.59
N GLU A 70 12.31 -4.47 -13.37
CA GLU A 70 11.53 -3.31 -12.91
C GLU A 70 11.86 -2.93 -11.47
N ALA A 71 12.01 -3.89 -10.56
CA ALA A 71 12.17 -3.59 -9.13
C ALA A 71 13.62 -3.23 -8.74
N GLU A 72 14.64 -3.75 -9.45
CA GLU A 72 16.04 -3.54 -9.07
C GLU A 72 16.46 -2.07 -8.96
N PRO A 73 16.11 -1.16 -9.89
CA PRO A 73 16.46 0.25 -9.78
C PRO A 73 15.91 0.91 -8.50
N PHE A 74 14.72 0.51 -8.06
CA PHE A 74 14.10 1.07 -6.86
C PHE A 74 14.77 0.58 -5.58
N TYR A 75 15.16 -0.69 -5.49
CA TYR A 75 15.95 -1.18 -4.36
C TYR A 75 17.32 -0.50 -4.30
N LYS A 76 17.99 -0.29 -5.45
CA LYS A 76 19.24 0.48 -5.53
C LYS A 76 19.08 1.92 -5.07
N ALA A 77 17.91 2.53 -5.35
CA ALA A 77 17.61 3.90 -4.96
C ALA A 77 17.14 4.05 -3.50
N GLY A 78 17.00 2.94 -2.76
CA GLY A 78 16.72 2.96 -1.33
C GLY A 78 15.32 2.54 -0.92
N ALA A 79 14.54 1.89 -1.79
CA ALA A 79 13.30 1.22 -1.39
C ALA A 79 13.60 0.08 -0.40
N ASP A 80 12.75 -0.08 0.61
CA ASP A 80 12.78 -1.23 1.52
C ASP A 80 11.82 -2.33 1.09
N ILE A 81 10.75 -1.95 0.39
CA ILE A 81 9.70 -2.84 -0.08
C ILE A 81 9.27 -2.38 -1.48
N CYS A 82 9.20 -3.32 -2.45
CA CYS A 82 8.53 -3.10 -3.73
C CYS A 82 7.35 -4.06 -3.86
N THR A 83 6.29 -3.62 -4.53
CA THR A 83 5.09 -4.45 -4.74
C THR A 83 5.10 -5.10 -6.12
N VAL A 84 4.57 -6.32 -6.17
CA VAL A 84 4.25 -7.05 -7.39
C VAL A 84 2.80 -7.51 -7.31
N LEU A 85 2.08 -7.49 -8.43
CA LEU A 85 0.70 -7.96 -8.47
C LEU A 85 0.65 -9.49 -8.29
N GLY A 86 -0.25 -9.95 -7.43
CA GLY A 86 -0.54 -11.37 -7.26
C GLY A 86 -1.19 -12.00 -8.51
N THR A 87 -1.67 -11.19 -9.44
CA THR A 87 -2.17 -11.61 -10.75
C THR A 87 -1.08 -11.79 -11.80
N ALA A 88 0.17 -11.36 -11.52
CA ALA A 88 1.31 -11.54 -12.42
C ALA A 88 1.73 -13.01 -12.51
N ASP A 89 2.51 -13.33 -13.55
CA ASP A 89 3.12 -14.65 -13.69
C ASP A 89 4.06 -14.97 -12.51
N ILE A 90 4.15 -16.26 -12.21
CA ILE A 90 5.02 -16.76 -11.13
C ILE A 90 6.48 -16.36 -11.33
N GLY A 91 6.95 -16.34 -12.59
CA GLY A 91 8.30 -15.86 -12.92
C GLY A 91 8.52 -14.39 -12.55
N THR A 92 7.52 -13.54 -12.79
CA THR A 92 7.56 -12.11 -12.42
C THR A 92 7.57 -11.95 -10.91
N ILE A 93 6.66 -12.64 -10.19
CA ILE A 93 6.60 -12.59 -8.73
C ILE A 93 7.93 -13.05 -8.12
N LYS A 94 8.46 -14.20 -8.60
CA LYS A 94 9.74 -14.72 -8.17
C LYS A 94 10.89 -13.74 -8.46
N GLY A 95 10.87 -13.06 -9.60
CA GLY A 95 11.86 -12.05 -9.96
C GLY A 95 11.93 -10.90 -8.96
N VAL A 96 10.77 -10.39 -8.49
CA VAL A 96 10.74 -9.34 -7.46
C VAL A 96 11.21 -9.87 -6.11
N ILE A 97 10.86 -11.10 -5.73
CA ILE A 97 11.34 -11.74 -4.50
C ILE A 97 12.87 -11.93 -4.53
N ASP A 98 13.39 -12.44 -5.65
CA ASP A 98 14.84 -12.71 -5.81
C ASP A 98 15.65 -11.41 -5.73
N VAL A 99 15.20 -10.32 -6.37
CA VAL A 99 15.90 -9.04 -6.29
C VAL A 99 15.78 -8.43 -4.90
N ALA A 100 14.65 -8.55 -4.22
CA ALA A 100 14.51 -8.13 -2.83
C ALA A 100 15.53 -8.85 -1.94
N ASN A 101 15.64 -10.17 -2.05
CA ASN A 101 16.61 -10.99 -1.33
C ASN A 101 18.06 -10.57 -1.63
N LYS A 102 18.38 -10.30 -2.90
CA LYS A 102 19.70 -9.83 -3.32
C LYS A 102 20.14 -8.56 -2.59
N TYR A 103 19.20 -7.65 -2.31
CA TYR A 103 19.48 -6.39 -1.60
C TYR A 103 19.17 -6.44 -0.09
N GLY A 104 18.80 -7.60 0.47
CA GLY A 104 18.40 -7.72 1.87
C GLY A 104 17.15 -6.91 2.20
N LYS A 105 16.23 -6.82 1.24
CA LYS A 105 14.99 -6.05 1.28
C LYS A 105 13.77 -6.97 1.23
N MET A 106 12.57 -6.43 1.09
CA MET A 106 11.32 -7.20 1.10
C MET A 106 10.54 -7.00 -0.19
N ALA A 107 9.86 -8.05 -0.63
CA ALA A 107 8.85 -8.00 -1.69
C ALA A 107 7.47 -8.19 -1.08
N GLN A 108 6.51 -7.37 -1.50
CA GLN A 108 5.10 -7.53 -1.17
C GLN A 108 4.32 -7.99 -2.39
N VAL A 109 3.58 -9.09 -2.26
CA VAL A 109 2.65 -9.56 -3.28
C VAL A 109 1.27 -9.00 -2.99
N ASP A 110 0.76 -8.12 -3.85
CA ASP A 110 -0.55 -7.48 -3.72
C ASP A 110 -1.65 -8.37 -4.31
N LEU A 111 -2.61 -8.79 -3.49
CA LEU A 111 -3.71 -9.67 -3.87
C LEU A 111 -4.91 -8.93 -4.51
N ILE A 112 -4.77 -7.65 -4.86
CA ILE A 112 -5.81 -6.92 -5.59
C ILE A 112 -6.19 -7.69 -6.86
N ASN A 113 -7.47 -7.83 -7.14
CA ASN A 113 -8.03 -8.52 -8.32
C ASN A 113 -7.62 -10.00 -8.49
N VAL A 114 -6.98 -10.62 -7.51
CA VAL A 114 -6.74 -12.07 -7.52
C VAL A 114 -8.07 -12.79 -7.28
N ALA A 115 -8.44 -13.68 -8.20
CA ALA A 115 -9.72 -14.40 -8.15
C ALA A 115 -9.74 -15.43 -7.00
N ASP A 116 -8.73 -16.30 -6.93
CA ASP A 116 -8.54 -17.24 -5.82
C ASP A 116 -7.39 -16.80 -4.93
N LYS A 117 -7.69 -15.90 -4.00
CA LYS A 117 -6.71 -15.35 -3.05
C LYS A 117 -6.13 -16.42 -2.15
N LYS A 118 -6.90 -17.47 -1.80
CA LYS A 118 -6.41 -18.56 -0.94
C LYS A 118 -5.32 -19.36 -1.64
N ALA A 119 -5.59 -19.84 -2.86
CA ALA A 119 -4.62 -20.61 -3.62
C ALA A 119 -3.37 -19.76 -3.92
N ARG A 120 -3.56 -18.51 -4.35
CA ARG A 120 -2.43 -17.60 -4.64
C ARG A 120 -1.61 -17.29 -3.40
N THR A 121 -2.22 -17.06 -2.25
CA THR A 121 -1.51 -16.86 -0.97
C THR A 121 -0.56 -18.03 -0.66
N LEU A 122 -1.05 -19.26 -0.75
CA LEU A 122 -0.24 -20.45 -0.50
C LEU A 122 0.90 -20.62 -1.51
N GLU A 123 0.64 -20.27 -2.77
CA GLU A 123 1.62 -20.35 -3.86
C GLU A 123 2.75 -19.34 -3.66
N VAL A 124 2.43 -18.05 -3.45
CA VAL A 124 3.45 -17.00 -3.31
C VAL A 124 4.21 -17.10 -2.00
N ALA A 125 3.60 -17.62 -0.94
CA ALA A 125 4.29 -17.90 0.31
C ALA A 125 5.38 -18.98 0.12
N LYS A 126 5.11 -20.03 -0.67
CA LYS A 126 6.11 -21.05 -1.02
C LYS A 126 7.27 -20.50 -1.84
N LEU A 127 7.06 -19.42 -2.60
CA LEU A 127 8.12 -18.71 -3.32
C LEU A 127 8.98 -17.83 -2.41
N GLY A 128 8.58 -17.64 -1.14
CA GLY A 128 9.28 -16.80 -0.18
C GLY A 128 8.83 -15.34 -0.19
N ALA A 129 7.58 -15.05 -0.56
CA ALA A 129 7.02 -13.70 -0.42
C ALA A 129 7.17 -13.22 1.02
N HIS A 130 7.74 -12.04 1.21
CA HIS A 130 7.99 -11.48 2.54
C HIS A 130 6.71 -10.92 3.16
N ILE A 131 5.87 -10.31 2.31
CA ILE A 131 4.61 -9.69 2.70
C ILE A 131 3.54 -10.09 1.68
N ILE A 132 2.36 -10.42 2.17
CA ILE A 132 1.16 -10.68 1.37
C ILE A 132 0.18 -9.56 1.66
N GLY A 133 -0.15 -8.76 0.63
CA GLY A 133 -1.03 -7.61 0.73
C GLY A 133 -2.48 -7.96 0.44
N VAL A 134 -3.33 -7.91 1.44
CA VAL A 134 -4.80 -7.97 1.28
C VAL A 134 -5.28 -6.58 0.93
N HIS A 135 -5.71 -6.37 -0.31
CA HIS A 135 -6.01 -5.05 -0.82
C HIS A 135 -7.38 -5.00 -1.50
N THR A 136 -8.21 -4.07 -1.04
CA THR A 136 -9.45 -3.67 -1.73
C THR A 136 -9.20 -2.30 -2.35
N GLY A 137 -9.10 -2.25 -3.69
CA GLY A 137 -8.83 -1.03 -4.45
C GLY A 137 -9.94 0.00 -4.37
N LEU A 138 -9.68 1.24 -4.81
CA LEU A 138 -10.66 2.34 -4.72
C LEU A 138 -11.96 2.03 -5.46
N ASP A 139 -11.87 1.44 -6.66
CA ASP A 139 -13.07 1.08 -7.45
C ASP A 139 -13.90 -0.01 -6.75
N GLN A 140 -13.23 -0.97 -6.11
CA GLN A 140 -13.89 -2.01 -5.31
C GLN A 140 -14.53 -1.42 -4.05
N GLN A 141 -13.87 -0.47 -3.38
CA GLN A 141 -14.42 0.24 -2.23
C GLN A 141 -15.64 1.07 -2.63
N ALA A 142 -15.61 1.74 -3.79
CA ALA A 142 -16.76 2.46 -4.34
C ALA A 142 -17.95 1.53 -4.61
N ALA A 143 -17.70 0.25 -4.94
CA ALA A 143 -18.71 -0.80 -5.07
C ALA A 143 -19.09 -1.45 -3.71
N GLY A 144 -18.67 -0.88 -2.57
CA GLY A 144 -19.02 -1.36 -1.23
C GLY A 144 -18.21 -2.55 -0.73
N GLN A 145 -17.14 -2.96 -1.43
CA GLN A 145 -16.29 -4.05 -0.99
C GLN A 145 -15.33 -3.63 0.12
N THR A 146 -14.96 -4.58 0.97
CA THR A 146 -14.02 -4.37 2.07
C THR A 146 -13.00 -5.53 2.14
N PRO A 147 -11.80 -5.31 2.72
CA PRO A 147 -10.77 -6.34 2.80
C PRO A 147 -10.95 -7.33 3.97
N PHE A 148 -11.95 -7.15 4.84
CA PHE A 148 -11.98 -7.83 6.14
C PHE A 148 -12.14 -9.35 6.06
N ALA A 149 -13.00 -9.85 5.16
CA ALA A 149 -13.19 -11.29 4.97
C ALA A 149 -11.94 -11.96 4.38
N ASP A 150 -11.32 -11.31 3.39
CA ASP A 150 -10.09 -11.76 2.77
C ASP A 150 -8.93 -11.74 3.79
N LEU A 151 -8.85 -10.71 4.64
CA LEU A 151 -7.85 -10.62 5.71
C LEU A 151 -7.93 -11.81 6.65
N ALA A 152 -9.12 -12.09 7.20
CA ALA A 152 -9.31 -13.22 8.11
C ALA A 152 -8.95 -14.56 7.45
N MET A 153 -9.26 -14.73 6.16
CA MET A 153 -8.91 -15.94 5.42
C MET A 153 -7.39 -16.03 5.23
N VAL A 154 -6.71 -14.97 4.79
CA VAL A 154 -5.26 -14.98 4.52
C VAL A 154 -4.45 -15.17 5.80
N THR A 155 -4.78 -14.46 6.87
CA THR A 155 -4.09 -14.62 8.18
C THR A 155 -4.28 -16.02 8.75
N GLY A 156 -5.48 -16.62 8.59
CA GLY A 156 -5.78 -17.98 9.03
C GLY A 156 -4.96 -19.08 8.32
N LEU A 157 -4.32 -18.78 7.18
CA LEU A 157 -3.45 -19.75 6.49
C LEU A 157 -2.09 -19.94 7.16
N ASN A 158 -1.67 -19.04 8.05
CA ASN A 158 -0.43 -19.13 8.84
C ASN A 158 0.82 -19.45 7.99
N THR A 159 1.00 -18.73 6.88
CA THR A 159 2.04 -19.02 5.88
C THR A 159 3.46 -18.65 6.35
N GLY A 160 3.60 -17.87 7.41
CA GLY A 160 4.86 -17.30 7.88
C GLY A 160 5.24 -15.97 7.21
N ALA A 161 4.64 -15.61 6.09
CA ALA A 161 4.76 -14.27 5.52
C ALA A 161 3.98 -13.26 6.37
N LYS A 162 4.43 -12.00 6.43
CA LYS A 162 3.66 -10.92 7.02
C LYS A 162 2.41 -10.64 6.19
N VAL A 163 1.34 -10.23 6.85
CA VAL A 163 0.11 -9.83 6.16
C VAL A 163 -0.12 -8.33 6.33
N SER A 164 -0.19 -7.61 5.22
CA SER A 164 -0.63 -6.22 5.18
C SER A 164 -2.09 -6.13 4.74
N VAL A 165 -2.81 -5.10 5.21
CA VAL A 165 -4.19 -4.84 4.82
C VAL A 165 -4.38 -3.39 4.38
N ALA A 166 -4.94 -3.20 3.19
CA ALA A 166 -5.24 -1.90 2.58
C ALA A 166 -6.69 -1.85 2.06
N GLY A 167 -7.26 -0.66 2.10
CA GLY A 167 -8.62 -0.40 1.61
C GLY A 167 -9.61 -0.09 2.73
N GLY A 168 -9.96 1.18 2.90
CA GLY A 168 -10.96 1.65 3.86
C GLY A 168 -10.56 1.55 5.34
N VAL A 169 -9.27 1.36 5.64
CA VAL A 169 -8.78 1.34 7.02
C VAL A 169 -8.77 2.76 7.61
N LYS A 170 -9.34 2.91 8.80
CA LYS A 170 -9.47 4.17 9.54
C LYS A 170 -9.49 3.91 11.04
N ALA A 171 -9.42 4.95 11.87
CA ALA A 171 -9.42 4.81 13.33
C ALA A 171 -10.51 3.87 13.87
N ALA A 172 -11.72 3.92 13.29
CA ALA A 172 -12.85 3.07 13.69
C ALA A 172 -12.66 1.58 13.37
N THR A 173 -11.83 1.23 12.38
CA THR A 173 -11.66 -0.17 11.91
C THR A 173 -10.27 -0.75 12.18
N VAL A 174 -9.28 0.08 12.56
CA VAL A 174 -7.89 -0.37 12.75
C VAL A 174 -7.76 -1.48 13.79
N ARG A 175 -8.51 -1.44 14.89
CA ARG A 175 -8.51 -2.51 15.90
C ARG A 175 -9.02 -3.83 15.32
N GLN A 176 -10.12 -3.78 14.57
CA GLN A 176 -10.69 -4.97 13.93
C GLN A 176 -9.68 -5.67 13.01
N VAL A 177 -8.93 -4.91 12.20
CA VAL A 177 -7.94 -5.52 11.28
C VAL A 177 -6.71 -6.05 12.02
N VAL A 178 -6.29 -5.40 13.11
CA VAL A 178 -5.21 -5.91 13.97
C VAL A 178 -5.64 -7.20 14.69
N ASP A 179 -6.84 -7.22 15.24
CA ASP A 179 -7.39 -8.40 15.93
C ASP A 179 -7.62 -9.57 14.95
N ALA A 180 -7.84 -9.27 13.65
CA ALA A 180 -7.87 -10.26 12.58
C ALA A 180 -6.48 -10.74 12.12
N GLY A 181 -5.40 -10.26 12.73
CA GLY A 181 -4.04 -10.75 12.53
C GLY A 181 -3.21 -9.98 11.51
N ALA A 182 -3.59 -8.75 11.14
CA ALA A 182 -2.75 -7.92 10.27
C ALA A 182 -1.43 -7.52 10.95
N ASP A 183 -0.31 -7.74 10.28
CA ASP A 183 1.02 -7.28 10.71
C ASP A 183 1.28 -5.83 10.30
N ILE A 184 0.69 -5.38 9.20
CA ILE A 184 0.84 -4.04 8.64
C ILE A 184 -0.54 -3.49 8.29
N VAL A 185 -0.84 -2.32 8.84
CA VAL A 185 -2.10 -1.59 8.64
C VAL A 185 -1.84 -0.41 7.72
N VAL A 186 -2.45 -0.41 6.53
CA VAL A 186 -2.26 0.64 5.52
C VAL A 186 -3.41 1.63 5.57
N ALA A 187 -3.11 2.89 5.82
CA ALA A 187 -4.08 3.97 5.83
C ALA A 187 -3.65 5.08 4.85
N GLY A 188 -4.54 5.44 3.93
CA GLY A 188 -4.37 6.54 2.98
C GLY A 188 -5.33 7.69 3.30
N ALA A 189 -6.53 7.66 2.70
CA ALA A 189 -7.53 8.72 2.80
C ALA A 189 -7.90 9.12 4.23
N ALA A 190 -7.89 8.18 5.17
CA ALA A 190 -8.13 8.46 6.58
C ALA A 190 -7.09 9.40 7.20
N ILE A 191 -5.88 9.44 6.65
CA ILE A 191 -4.79 10.32 7.11
C ILE A 191 -4.72 11.58 6.27
N TYR A 192 -4.53 11.46 4.93
CA TYR A 192 -4.35 12.66 4.10
C TYR A 192 -5.60 13.52 3.95
N GLY A 193 -6.80 12.95 4.14
CA GLY A 193 -8.08 13.67 4.14
C GLY A 193 -8.47 14.28 5.49
N ALA A 194 -7.71 14.02 6.56
CA ALA A 194 -7.96 14.59 7.87
C ALA A 194 -7.57 16.08 7.92
N ALA A 195 -8.25 16.85 8.78
CA ALA A 195 -7.89 18.24 9.03
C ALA A 195 -6.46 18.37 9.57
N ASP A 196 -6.02 17.40 10.39
CA ASP A 196 -4.64 17.26 10.87
C ASP A 196 -4.14 15.83 10.55
N PRO A 197 -3.40 15.66 9.44
CA PRO A 197 -2.83 14.37 9.07
C PRO A 197 -1.87 13.77 10.10
N ALA A 198 -1.10 14.61 10.82
CA ALA A 198 -0.16 14.13 11.83
C ALA A 198 -0.91 13.54 13.03
N ALA A 199 -1.95 14.23 13.52
CA ALA A 199 -2.80 13.72 14.59
C ALA A 199 -3.52 12.42 14.20
N SER A 200 -4.06 12.35 12.98
CA SER A 200 -4.72 11.13 12.48
C SER A 200 -3.74 9.96 12.35
N ALA A 201 -2.52 10.19 11.85
CA ALA A 201 -1.47 9.17 11.77
C ALA A 201 -1.07 8.66 13.17
N ALA A 202 -0.90 9.58 14.14
CA ALA A 202 -0.59 9.22 15.52
C ALA A 202 -1.71 8.41 16.18
N GLU A 203 -2.97 8.79 15.99
CA GLU A 203 -4.14 8.06 16.49
C GLU A 203 -4.20 6.64 15.93
N ILE A 204 -4.18 6.49 14.61
CA ILE A 204 -4.23 5.18 13.94
C ILE A 204 -3.07 4.29 14.41
N THR A 205 -1.86 4.84 14.52
CA THR A 205 -0.69 4.10 15.00
C THR A 205 -0.83 3.70 16.46
N GLY A 206 -1.32 4.58 17.31
CA GLY A 206 -1.62 4.29 18.71
C GLY A 206 -2.61 3.13 18.84
N LEU A 207 -3.71 3.17 18.09
CA LEU A 207 -4.71 2.11 18.06
C LEU A 207 -4.13 0.80 17.51
N ALA A 208 -3.34 0.83 16.45
CA ALA A 208 -2.69 -0.36 15.89
C ALA A 208 -1.72 -1.04 16.87
N ARG A 209 -1.08 -0.26 17.74
CA ARG A 209 -0.15 -0.76 18.76
C ARG A 209 -0.81 -1.15 20.08
N GLY A 210 -2.13 -0.99 20.19
CA GLY A 210 -2.88 -1.34 21.41
C GLY A 210 -2.84 -0.29 22.50
N SER A 211 -2.30 0.90 22.24
CA SER A 211 -2.51 2.04 23.13
C SER A 211 -3.99 2.42 23.04
N ASN A 212 -4.70 2.37 24.16
CA ASN A 212 -5.99 3.04 24.23
C ASN A 212 -5.71 4.50 23.89
N ALA A 213 -6.24 5.00 22.78
CA ALA A 213 -6.31 6.43 22.58
C ALA A 213 -6.98 6.96 23.84
N SER A 214 -6.22 7.61 24.70
CA SER A 214 -6.81 8.29 25.85
C SER A 214 -7.83 9.22 25.23
N ALA A 215 -9.10 9.03 25.59
CA ALA A 215 -10.17 9.94 25.28
C ALA A 215 -9.75 11.29 25.91
N GLY A 216 -8.87 11.99 25.20
CA GLY A 216 -8.43 13.32 25.56
C GLY A 216 -9.59 14.25 25.29
N GLY A 217 -10.45 14.42 26.25
CA GLY A 217 -11.50 15.42 26.19
C GLY A 217 -12.79 15.09 26.93
N MET A 218 -13.21 13.84 27.04
CA MET A 218 -14.51 13.55 27.65
C MET A 218 -14.46 13.26 29.16
N GLY A 219 -13.30 12.83 29.68
CA GLY A 219 -13.17 12.49 31.11
C GLY A 219 -13.27 13.68 32.09
N LYS A 220 -13.04 14.91 31.62
CA LYS A 220 -13.12 16.12 32.48
C LYS A 220 -14.54 16.70 32.56
N TRP A 221 -15.44 16.32 31.66
CA TRP A 221 -16.81 16.85 31.60
C TRP A 221 -17.85 15.89 32.18
N LEU A 222 -17.52 14.61 32.37
CA LEU A 222 -18.46 13.61 32.89
C LEU A 222 -19.01 13.95 34.29
N PRO A 223 -18.21 14.42 35.25
CA PRO A 223 -18.75 14.84 36.56
C PRO A 223 -19.72 16.03 36.43
N TRP A 224 -19.44 16.98 35.57
CA TRP A 224 -20.27 18.16 35.35
C TRP A 224 -21.59 17.88 34.65
N ILE A 225 -21.61 16.92 33.71
CA ILE A 225 -22.84 16.46 33.01
C ILE A 225 -23.76 15.75 34.01
N LEU A 226 -23.20 14.91 34.89
CA LEU A 226 -23.98 14.22 35.92
C LEU A 226 -24.51 15.18 36.99
N ILE A 227 -23.76 16.20 37.37
CA ILE A 227 -24.19 17.26 38.31
C ILE A 227 -25.29 18.12 37.65
N ALA A 228 -25.14 18.53 36.41
CA ALA A 228 -26.13 19.29 35.69
C ALA A 228 -27.44 18.49 35.50
N GLY A 229 -27.34 17.19 35.18
CA GLY A 229 -28.49 16.30 35.08
C GLY A 229 -29.22 16.11 36.38
N ALA A 230 -28.50 15.97 37.51
CA ALA A 230 -29.09 15.85 38.86
C ALA A 230 -29.78 17.15 39.30
N VAL A 231 -29.19 18.33 38.99
CA VAL A 231 -29.80 19.64 39.28
C VAL A 231 -31.07 19.85 38.46
N LEU A 232 -31.07 19.49 37.16
CA LEU A 232 -32.28 19.62 36.31
C LEU A 232 -33.37 18.64 36.75
N LEU A 233 -33.02 17.42 37.15
CA LEU A 233 -33.99 16.46 37.69
C LEU A 233 -34.56 16.93 39.04
N GLY A 234 -33.73 17.49 39.89
CA GLY A 234 -34.16 18.06 41.17
C GLY A 234 -35.12 19.27 40.98
N LEU A 235 -34.83 20.17 40.03
CA LEU A 235 -35.69 21.29 39.68
C LEU A 235 -36.99 20.83 39.03
N TYR A 236 -37.00 19.75 38.26
CA TYR A 236 -38.20 19.14 37.66
C TYR A 236 -39.11 18.54 38.73
N LEU A 237 -38.55 17.84 39.72
CA LEU A 237 -39.30 17.24 40.82
C LEU A 237 -39.84 18.29 41.79
N LEU A 238 -39.15 19.42 41.98
CA LEU A 238 -39.60 20.54 42.84
C LEU A 238 -40.74 21.39 42.20
N LYS A 239 -40.92 21.31 40.84
CA LYS A 239 -41.96 22.04 40.12
C LYS A 239 -43.30 21.32 40.02
N GLY A 240 -43.53 20.24 40.76
CA GLY A 240 -44.82 19.58 40.92
C GLY A 240 -45.46 19.23 39.61
N GLY A 241 -45.25 17.98 39.14
CA GLY A 241 -45.85 17.47 37.90
C GLY A 241 -47.38 17.59 37.90
N LYS A 242 -47.94 18.39 37.01
CA LYS A 242 -49.31 18.27 36.54
C LYS A 242 -49.30 17.47 35.25
N SER A 243 -49.95 16.34 35.31
CA SER A 243 -50.25 15.47 34.17
C SER A 243 -51.17 16.15 33.16
N GLY A 244 -50.89 16.05 31.92
CA GLY A 244 -51.80 16.36 30.84
C GLY A 244 -51.11 16.94 29.62
N ASP A 245 -50.98 16.13 28.64
CA ASP A 245 -51.07 16.27 27.19
C ASP A 245 -49.91 15.56 26.48
N GLU A 246 -50.33 14.56 25.71
CA GLU A 246 -49.51 13.83 24.76
C GLU A 246 -48.89 14.81 23.76
N ALA A 247 -47.54 14.87 23.73
CA ALA A 247 -46.81 15.49 22.65
C ALA A 247 -46.63 14.46 21.51
N PRO A 248 -46.80 14.85 20.25
CA PRO A 248 -46.67 13.95 19.12
C PRO A 248 -45.22 13.47 18.99
N VAL A 249 -45.10 12.18 18.75
CA VAL A 249 -43.84 11.51 18.44
C VAL A 249 -43.29 12.12 17.13
N ALA A 250 -42.17 12.82 17.20
CA ALA A 250 -41.46 13.29 16.01
C ALA A 250 -40.84 12.08 15.30
N GLU A 251 -41.32 11.82 14.11
CA GLU A 251 -40.72 10.91 13.15
C GLU A 251 -39.26 11.31 12.86
N PRO A 252 -38.29 10.40 12.75
CA PRO A 252 -36.92 10.77 12.42
C PRO A 252 -36.89 11.31 10.99
N ALA A 253 -36.39 12.54 10.85
CA ALA A 253 -36.18 13.19 9.57
C ALA A 253 -35.39 12.30 8.63
N ALA A 254 -35.95 12.02 7.47
CA ALA A 254 -35.32 11.33 6.37
C ALA A 254 -34.02 12.09 5.99
N VAL A 255 -32.92 11.39 5.96
CA VAL A 255 -31.67 11.90 5.41
C VAL A 255 -31.87 12.08 3.92
N GLU A 256 -31.95 13.32 3.50
CA GLU A 256 -32.03 13.72 2.11
C GLU A 256 -30.74 13.27 1.40
N GLN A 257 -30.85 12.24 0.58
CA GLN A 257 -29.79 11.83 -0.32
C GLN A 257 -29.63 12.95 -1.36
N VAL A 258 -28.54 13.70 -1.26
CA VAL A 258 -28.11 14.59 -2.34
C VAL A 258 -27.68 13.71 -3.50
N ALA A 259 -28.53 13.60 -4.51
CA ALA A 259 -28.20 12.99 -5.79
C ALA A 259 -27.09 13.81 -6.47
N PRO A 260 -26.11 13.18 -7.12
CA PRO A 260 -25.13 13.91 -7.91
C PRO A 260 -25.85 14.58 -9.09
N ALA A 261 -25.55 15.86 -9.30
CA ALA A 261 -26.05 16.65 -10.41
C ALA A 261 -25.78 15.93 -11.74
N ALA A 262 -26.85 15.68 -12.47
CA ALA A 262 -26.80 15.18 -13.83
C ALA A 262 -26.04 16.19 -14.70
N THR A 263 -24.88 15.83 -15.18
CA THR A 263 -24.17 16.56 -16.22
C THR A 263 -24.93 16.33 -17.52
N GLU A 264 -25.44 17.40 -18.06
CA GLU A 264 -26.17 17.48 -19.33
C GLU A 264 -25.31 16.87 -20.45
N ALA A 265 -25.80 15.79 -21.06
CA ALA A 265 -25.14 15.14 -22.18
C ALA A 265 -25.28 16.02 -23.42
N ALA A 266 -24.18 16.49 -23.96
CA ALA A 266 -24.13 17.09 -25.29
C ALA A 266 -24.51 16.03 -26.36
N PRO A 267 -25.26 16.40 -27.41
CA PRO A 267 -25.66 15.44 -28.43
C PRO A 267 -24.47 14.97 -29.24
N ALA A 268 -24.31 13.65 -29.35
CA ALA A 268 -23.31 13.02 -30.21
C ALA A 268 -23.65 13.28 -31.67
N GLU A 269 -22.85 14.09 -32.33
CA GLU A 269 -22.84 14.23 -33.77
C GLU A 269 -22.17 13.00 -34.38
N ALA A 270 -22.95 12.23 -35.15
CA ALA A 270 -22.48 11.02 -35.83
C ALA A 270 -21.64 11.45 -37.04
N ALA A 271 -20.33 11.15 -36.97
CA ALA A 271 -19.48 11.22 -38.15
C ALA A 271 -19.66 9.95 -39.00
N PRO A 272 -19.71 10.06 -40.32
CA PRO A 272 -19.88 8.91 -41.20
C PRO A 272 -18.59 8.08 -41.25
N ALA A 273 -18.74 6.77 -41.15
CA ALA A 273 -17.65 5.81 -41.35
C ALA A 273 -17.22 5.79 -42.82
N GLU A 274 -16.06 6.32 -43.09
CA GLU A 274 -15.38 6.15 -44.38
C GLU A 274 -14.51 4.91 -44.31
N ALA A 275 -14.90 3.90 -45.11
CA ALA A 275 -14.16 2.65 -45.24
C ALA A 275 -12.88 2.89 -46.03
N ALA A 276 -11.73 2.72 -45.46
CA ALA A 276 -10.46 2.66 -46.17
C ALA A 276 -10.28 1.29 -46.80
N PRO A 277 -9.81 1.19 -48.05
CA PRO A 277 -9.58 -0.09 -48.72
C PRO A 277 -8.34 -0.78 -48.16
N ALA A 278 -8.45 -2.09 -47.93
CA ALA A 278 -7.36 -2.98 -47.59
C ALA A 278 -6.35 -3.05 -48.72
N GLU A 279 -5.16 -2.50 -48.52
CA GLU A 279 -4.01 -2.67 -49.40
C GLU A 279 -3.25 -3.92 -49.00
N ALA A 280 -3.22 -4.91 -49.89
CA ALA A 280 -2.52 -6.17 -49.75
C ALA A 280 -1.00 -5.93 -49.80
N ALA A 281 -0.27 -6.33 -48.77
CA ALA A 281 1.18 -6.38 -48.81
C ALA A 281 1.67 -7.54 -49.68
N PRO A 282 2.69 -7.33 -50.55
CA PRO A 282 3.26 -8.40 -51.34
C PRO A 282 4.16 -9.32 -50.51
N ALA A 283 4.05 -10.62 -50.75
CA ALA A 283 4.96 -11.64 -50.25
C ALA A 283 6.37 -11.44 -50.85
N ALA A 284 7.35 -11.22 -50.00
CA ALA A 284 8.77 -11.30 -50.37
C ALA A 284 9.34 -12.63 -49.90
N THR A 285 9.44 -13.55 -50.84
CA THR A 285 10.38 -14.66 -50.79
C THR A 285 11.74 -14.16 -51.29
N GLU A 286 12.75 -14.16 -50.40
CA GLU A 286 14.13 -14.33 -50.85
C GLU A 286 14.99 -14.84 -49.69
N ALA A 287 15.52 -16.02 -49.89
CA ALA A 287 16.48 -16.69 -49.03
C ALA A 287 17.87 -16.05 -49.27
N ALA A 288 18.52 -15.59 -48.22
CA ALA A 288 19.93 -15.22 -48.26
C ALA A 288 20.80 -16.40 -47.78
N PRO A 289 21.97 -16.63 -48.38
CA PRO A 289 22.82 -17.78 -48.09
C PRO A 289 23.61 -17.58 -46.81
N ALA A 290 23.82 -18.68 -46.07
CA ALA A 290 24.71 -18.80 -44.93
C ALA A 290 26.17 -18.59 -45.39
N ASP A 291 26.82 -17.59 -44.81
CA ASP A 291 28.26 -17.42 -44.89
C ASP A 291 28.86 -17.67 -43.50
N ALA A 292 29.63 -18.77 -43.43
CA ALA A 292 30.33 -19.19 -42.22
C ALA A 292 31.65 -18.45 -42.12
N ALA A 293 31.82 -17.62 -41.06
CA ALA A 293 33.13 -17.09 -40.68
C ALA A 293 33.76 -17.99 -39.59
N PRO A 294 35.05 -18.26 -39.69
CA PRO A 294 35.74 -19.20 -38.79
C PRO A 294 36.04 -18.55 -37.44
N ALA A 295 35.91 -19.34 -36.37
CA ALA A 295 36.29 -19.00 -35.04
C ALA A 295 37.81 -18.84 -34.93
N GLU A 296 38.25 -17.65 -34.58
CA GLU A 296 39.64 -17.39 -34.22
C GLU A 296 39.82 -17.61 -32.71
N ALA A 297 40.65 -18.61 -32.39
CA ALA A 297 41.00 -18.96 -31.01
C ALA A 297 42.00 -17.95 -30.44
N ALA A 298 41.68 -17.31 -29.32
CA ALA A 298 42.58 -16.50 -28.55
C ALA A 298 43.56 -17.40 -27.77
N PRO A 299 44.86 -17.05 -27.71
CA PRO A 299 45.86 -17.85 -27.00
C PRO A 299 45.75 -17.69 -25.48
N ALA A 300 45.88 -18.82 -24.76
CA ALA A 300 46.02 -18.90 -23.33
C ALA A 300 47.31 -18.27 -22.85
N GLU A 301 47.26 -17.23 -22.03
CA GLU A 301 48.41 -16.65 -21.39
C GLU A 301 48.69 -17.44 -20.08
N ALA A 302 49.93 -17.98 -20.00
CA ALA A 302 50.39 -18.82 -18.91
C ALA A 302 50.69 -18.01 -17.65
N ALA A 303 50.28 -18.53 -16.50
CA ALA A 303 50.66 -18.01 -15.20
C ALA A 303 52.15 -18.28 -14.92
N PRO A 304 52.92 -17.34 -14.32
CA PRO A 304 54.27 -17.62 -13.89
C PRO A 304 54.29 -18.36 -12.55
N ALA A 305 55.21 -19.32 -12.52
CA ALA A 305 55.50 -20.22 -11.41
C ALA A 305 55.99 -19.51 -10.14
N ALA A 306 55.59 -20.07 -9.01
CA ALA A 306 56.14 -19.78 -7.70
C ALA A 306 57.63 -20.16 -7.63
N THR A 307 58.46 -19.28 -7.10
CA THR A 307 59.78 -19.59 -6.62
C THR A 307 59.84 -19.44 -5.10
N GLU A 308 60.25 -20.56 -4.54
CA GLU A 308 60.61 -20.91 -3.17
C GLU A 308 61.80 -20.08 -2.67
N ALA A 309 61.81 -19.69 -1.43
CA ALA A 309 62.89 -20.00 -0.45
C ALA A 309 62.83 -19.03 0.73
N ALA A 310 62.64 -19.62 1.90
CA ALA A 310 63.15 -19.08 3.15
C ALA A 310 64.65 -19.43 3.26
N PRO A 311 65.45 -18.73 4.10
CA PRO A 311 65.65 -19.31 5.40
C PRO A 311 65.75 -18.34 6.60
N ALA A 312 65.63 -18.93 7.76
CA ALA A 312 65.82 -18.42 9.09
C ALA A 312 67.26 -17.87 9.33
N ASP A 313 67.41 -16.91 10.22
CA ASP A 313 68.23 -17.03 11.43
C ASP A 313 68.16 -15.79 12.32
N ALA A 314 67.86 -16.01 13.53
CA ALA A 314 68.45 -15.84 14.82
C ALA A 314 69.02 -14.45 15.23
N ALA A 315 68.53 -14.08 16.43
CA ALA A 315 69.23 -13.47 17.55
C ALA A 315 69.65 -11.98 17.50
N LYS A 316 68.97 -11.12 18.23
CA LYS A 316 69.35 -10.66 19.58
C LYS A 316 68.27 -9.83 20.19
#